data_398f8d6e03c1ee62e05613eb1e27dcdf
#
_entry.id   398f8d6e03c1ee62e05613eb1e27dcdf
#
_cell.length_a   1.000
_cell.length_b   1.000
_cell.length_c   1.000
_cell.angle_alpha   90.00
_cell.angle_beta   90.00
_cell.angle_gamma   90.00
#
_symmetry.space_group_name_H-M   'P 1'
#
loop_
_entity.id
_entity.type
_entity.pdbx_description
1 polymer ?
#
loop_
_entity_poly.entity_id
_entity_poly.type
_entity_poly.pdbx_seq_one_letter_code
_entity_poly.pdbx_strand_id
1 'polypeptide(L)'
;MKNFILTFAILVYSLIGFSQQDKGTTQVSALNVTSEAASINIASPSITYYVYDNVGFSLGVANLEDINIGARYYFKSNNFAFANYGTNSQTANIGLGRTYGWGEHVQIEPRLTLSDALNDSRDLGLSIHLNLIF
;
A
#
# COMPACT_ATOMS: atom_id res chain seq x y z
N MET A 1 -15.24 18.32 -19.82
CA MET A 1 -14.44 18.13 -18.60
C MET A 1 -15.27 17.76 -17.37
N LYS A 2 -16.35 18.48 -17.08
CA LYS A 2 -17.22 18.12 -15.93
C LYS A 2 -17.78 16.70 -16.02
N ASN A 3 -18.15 16.24 -17.20
CA ASN A 3 -18.69 14.89 -17.40
C ASN A 3 -17.63 13.80 -17.26
N PHE A 4 -16.36 14.10 -17.59
CA PHE A 4 -15.26 13.15 -17.44
C PHE A 4 -14.94 12.92 -15.96
N ILE A 5 -14.94 13.98 -15.17
CA ILE A 5 -14.70 13.89 -13.71
C ILE A 5 -15.84 13.11 -13.04
N LEU A 6 -17.08 13.35 -13.45
CA LEU A 6 -18.23 12.63 -12.91
C LEU A 6 -18.21 11.15 -13.29
N THR A 7 -17.90 10.84 -14.54
CA THR A 7 -17.77 9.46 -15.03
C THR A 7 -16.61 8.73 -14.33
N PHE A 8 -15.48 9.41 -14.15
CA PHE A 8 -14.36 8.86 -13.43
C PHE A 8 -14.68 8.63 -11.95
N ALA A 9 -15.39 9.58 -11.32
CA ALA A 9 -15.84 9.45 -9.94
C ALA A 9 -16.83 8.28 -9.76
N ILE A 10 -17.75 8.09 -10.69
CA ILE A 10 -18.69 6.97 -10.68
C ILE A 10 -17.95 5.64 -10.92
N LEU A 11 -16.98 5.61 -11.83
CA LEU A 11 -16.16 4.43 -12.08
C LEU A 11 -15.33 4.06 -10.84
N VAL A 12 -14.73 5.04 -10.19
CA VAL A 12 -14.02 4.85 -8.93
C VAL A 12 -14.97 4.41 -7.82
N TYR A 13 -16.18 4.94 -7.77
CA TYR A 13 -17.18 4.56 -6.77
C TYR A 13 -17.72 3.13 -6.99
N SER A 14 -17.86 2.69 -8.24
CA SER A 14 -18.29 1.33 -8.58
C SER A 14 -17.18 0.28 -8.34
N LEU A 15 -15.92 0.70 -8.25
CA LEU A 15 -14.78 -0.14 -7.91
C LEU A 15 -14.60 -0.30 -6.39
N ILE A 16 -15.47 0.30 -5.55
CA ILE A 16 -15.46 0.10 -4.10
C ILE A 16 -16.03 -1.30 -3.80
N GLY A 17 -15.24 -2.32 -4.12
CA GLY A 17 -15.43 -3.63 -3.54
C GLY A 17 -15.07 -3.58 -2.05
N PHE A 18 -15.86 -4.21 -1.24
CA PHE A 18 -15.56 -4.40 0.17
C PHE A 18 -14.34 -5.31 0.29
N SER A 19 -13.17 -4.73 0.42
CA SER A 19 -11.95 -5.50 0.66
C SER A 19 -11.58 -5.44 2.14
N GLN A 20 -12.38 -6.11 2.94
CA GLN A 20 -12.02 -6.43 4.29
C GLN A 20 -10.94 -7.51 4.23
N GLN A 21 -9.80 -7.27 4.86
CA GLN A 21 -8.72 -8.25 4.90
C GLN A 21 -8.95 -9.21 6.06
N ASP A 22 -9.35 -10.41 5.73
CA ASP A 22 -9.60 -11.46 6.71
C ASP A 22 -8.28 -12.13 7.15
N LYS A 23 -8.30 -12.68 8.35
CA LYS A 23 -7.21 -13.51 8.86
C LYS A 23 -6.87 -14.63 7.88
N GLY A 24 -5.60 -14.83 7.64
CA GLY A 24 -5.08 -15.83 6.70
C GLY A 24 -4.92 -15.35 5.27
N THR A 25 -5.39 -14.16 4.94
CA THR A 25 -5.19 -13.56 3.61
C THR A 25 -3.71 -13.23 3.39
N THR A 26 -3.21 -13.58 2.23
CA THR A 26 -1.85 -13.22 1.77
C THR A 26 -1.96 -12.20 0.65
N GLN A 27 -1.24 -11.11 0.80
CA GLN A 27 -1.18 -10.04 -0.18
C GLN A 27 0.24 -9.88 -0.69
N VAL A 28 0.41 -9.86 -2.00
CA VAL A 28 1.69 -9.64 -2.66
C VAL A 28 1.65 -8.30 -3.40
N SER A 29 2.55 -7.41 -3.05
CA SER A 29 2.72 -6.12 -3.70
C SER A 29 3.99 -6.15 -4.57
N ALA A 30 3.85 -5.89 -5.85
CA ALA A 30 4.96 -5.96 -6.80
C ALA A 30 5.12 -4.70 -7.64
N LEU A 31 4.10 -3.87 -7.75
CA LEU A 31 4.12 -2.67 -8.56
C LEU A 31 3.71 -1.46 -7.72
N ASN A 32 4.47 -0.37 -7.85
CA ASN A 32 4.08 0.91 -7.33
C ASN A 32 4.35 2.03 -8.34
N VAL A 33 3.52 3.06 -8.29
CA VAL A 33 3.72 4.30 -9.03
C VAL A 33 3.87 5.41 -8.00
N THR A 34 4.99 6.11 -8.03
CA THR A 34 5.26 7.22 -7.12
C THR A 34 5.11 8.56 -7.81
N SER A 35 4.76 9.59 -7.04
CA SER A 35 4.55 10.93 -7.55
C SER A 35 5.84 11.65 -7.98
N GLU A 36 6.97 11.25 -7.44
CA GLU A 36 8.25 11.98 -7.63
C GLU A 36 8.82 11.90 -9.05
N ALA A 37 8.49 10.85 -9.80
CA ALA A 37 9.08 10.66 -11.11
C ALA A 37 8.06 10.34 -12.21
N ALA A 38 6.76 10.29 -11.91
CA ALA A 38 5.72 9.74 -12.80
C ALA A 38 6.16 8.40 -13.43
N SER A 39 7.03 7.67 -12.76
CA SER A 39 7.64 6.43 -13.24
C SER A 39 6.95 5.24 -12.60
N ILE A 40 6.63 4.29 -13.44
CA ILE A 40 6.23 2.95 -12.99
C ILE A 40 7.51 2.26 -12.55
N ASN A 41 7.73 2.19 -11.27
CA ASN A 41 8.80 1.38 -10.71
C ASN A 41 8.23 0.01 -10.34
N ILE A 42 8.95 -1.03 -10.72
CA ILE A 42 8.76 -2.33 -10.09
C ILE A 42 9.27 -2.13 -8.67
N ALA A 43 8.33 -1.86 -7.77
CA ALA A 43 8.68 -1.70 -6.37
C ALA A 43 9.27 -3.00 -5.83
N SER A 44 10.06 -2.82 -4.82
CA SER A 44 10.50 -3.90 -3.96
C SER A 44 9.35 -4.84 -3.64
N PRO A 45 9.40 -6.07 -4.07
CA PRO A 45 8.30 -7.00 -3.82
C PRO A 45 8.12 -7.16 -2.31
N SER A 46 6.88 -7.14 -1.88
CA SER A 46 6.53 -7.35 -0.47
C SER A 46 5.37 -8.33 -0.34
N ILE A 47 5.40 -9.11 0.70
CA ILE A 47 4.34 -10.03 1.08
C ILE A 47 3.77 -9.56 2.41
N THR A 48 2.46 -9.42 2.49
CA THR A 48 1.75 -9.13 3.74
C THR A 48 0.86 -10.34 4.08
N TYR A 49 1.00 -10.82 5.30
CA TYR A 49 0.16 -11.87 5.84
C TYR A 49 -0.70 -11.35 6.99
N TYR A 50 -1.99 -11.60 6.94
CA TYR A 50 -2.94 -11.14 7.96
C TYR A 50 -3.09 -12.17 9.07
N VAL A 51 -2.50 -11.88 10.22
CA VAL A 51 -2.52 -12.75 11.42
C VAL A 51 -3.82 -12.63 12.19
N TYR A 52 -4.47 -11.48 12.11
CA TYR A 52 -5.82 -11.21 12.62
C TYR A 52 -6.61 -10.46 11.56
N ASP A 53 -7.94 -10.43 11.73
CA ASP A 53 -8.78 -9.58 10.90
C ASP A 53 -8.28 -8.13 11.04
N ASN A 54 -8.02 -7.50 9.89
CA ASN A 54 -7.51 -6.13 9.79
C ASN A 54 -6.07 -5.86 10.30
N VAL A 55 -5.33 -6.89 10.75
CA VAL A 55 -3.93 -6.74 11.18
C VAL A 55 -3.03 -7.61 10.34
N GLY A 56 -2.15 -7.01 9.56
CA GLY A 56 -1.19 -7.68 8.72
C GLY A 56 0.26 -7.33 9.08
N PHE A 57 1.13 -8.32 8.92
CA PHE A 57 2.58 -8.12 8.96
C PHE A 57 3.15 -8.30 7.56
N SER A 58 4.04 -7.41 7.17
CA SER A 58 4.66 -7.40 5.85
C SER A 58 6.16 -7.63 5.92
N LEU A 59 6.63 -8.37 4.93
CA LEU A 59 8.04 -8.57 4.66
C LEU A 59 8.30 -8.19 3.22
N GLY A 60 9.25 -7.30 3.01
CA GLY A 60 9.63 -6.83 1.68
C GLY A 60 11.15 -6.81 1.50
N VAL A 61 11.57 -6.76 0.25
CA VAL A 61 12.98 -6.65 -0.12
C VAL A 61 13.15 -5.40 -0.96
N ALA A 62 13.79 -4.37 -0.41
CA ALA A 62 14.04 -3.13 -1.15
C ALA A 62 15.13 -3.30 -2.21
N ASN A 63 16.16 -4.06 -1.87
CA ASN A 63 17.20 -4.58 -2.74
C ASN A 63 17.80 -5.83 -2.07
N LEU A 64 18.79 -6.45 -2.67
CA LEU A 64 19.36 -7.70 -2.14
C LEU A 64 19.98 -7.55 -0.73
N GLU A 65 20.19 -6.33 -0.26
CA GLU A 65 20.85 -6.04 1.02
C GLU A 65 19.91 -5.43 2.06
N ASP A 66 18.72 -4.97 1.67
CA ASP A 66 17.79 -4.29 2.56
C ASP A 66 16.44 -5.00 2.64
N ILE A 67 16.14 -5.52 3.81
CA ILE A 67 14.85 -6.16 4.11
C ILE A 67 13.97 -5.17 4.84
N ASN A 68 12.76 -4.98 4.34
CA ASN A 68 11.74 -4.18 4.97
C ASN A 68 10.79 -5.07 5.79
N ILE A 69 10.61 -4.73 7.04
CA ILE A 69 9.58 -5.32 7.90
C ILE A 69 8.52 -4.28 8.19
N GLY A 70 7.27 -4.70 8.22
CA GLY A 70 6.19 -3.75 8.43
C GLY A 70 4.97 -4.34 9.08
N ALA A 71 4.08 -3.44 9.47
CA ALA A 71 2.77 -3.79 9.98
C ALA A 71 1.71 -2.87 9.35
N ARG A 72 0.51 -3.39 9.25
CA ARG A 72 -0.63 -2.72 8.66
C ARG A 72 -1.87 -2.96 9.50
N TYR A 73 -2.66 -1.92 9.69
CA TYR A 73 -3.92 -1.99 10.42
C TYR A 73 -5.05 -1.30 9.65
N TYR A 74 -6.11 -2.02 9.38
CA TYR A 74 -7.35 -1.48 8.81
C TYR A 74 -8.26 -0.96 9.90
N PHE A 75 -8.58 0.33 9.91
CA PHE A 75 -9.41 0.96 10.94
C PHE A 75 -10.84 1.32 10.49
N LYS A 76 -11.08 1.38 9.21
CA LYS A 76 -12.42 1.49 8.61
C LYS A 76 -12.40 0.72 7.31
N SER A 77 -13.31 -0.19 7.12
CA SER A 77 -13.52 -1.00 5.91
C SER A 77 -12.31 -1.13 4.96
N ASN A 78 -11.92 -0.04 4.31
CA ASN A 78 -10.87 -0.01 3.29
C ASN A 78 -9.71 0.92 3.63
N ASN A 79 -9.78 1.66 4.73
CA ASN A 79 -8.71 2.58 5.13
C ASN A 79 -7.75 1.88 6.09
N PHE A 80 -6.46 2.05 5.87
CA PHE A 80 -5.44 1.46 6.70
C PHE A 80 -4.33 2.45 7.05
N ALA A 81 -3.71 2.21 8.19
CA ALA A 81 -2.45 2.79 8.58
C ALA A 81 -1.36 1.73 8.43
N PHE A 82 -0.17 2.12 8.08
CA PHE A 82 0.97 1.22 8.00
C PHE A 82 2.23 1.87 8.53
N ALA A 83 3.13 1.01 8.97
CA ALA A 83 4.50 1.37 9.30
C ALA A 83 5.44 0.29 8.78
N ASN A 84 6.57 0.69 8.22
CA ASN A 84 7.61 -0.24 7.83
C ASN A 84 9.00 0.30 8.19
N TYR A 85 9.93 -0.61 8.32
CA TYR A 85 11.29 -0.32 8.70
C TYR A 85 12.27 -1.10 7.82
N GLY A 86 13.20 -0.40 7.21
CA GLY A 86 14.31 -0.99 6.46
C GLY A 86 15.45 -1.37 7.40
N THR A 87 15.83 -2.65 7.42
CA THR A 87 16.79 -3.17 8.39
C THR A 87 18.21 -2.68 8.14
N ASN A 88 18.59 -2.49 6.89
CA ASN A 88 19.93 -2.03 6.52
C ASN A 88 19.97 -0.51 6.33
N SER A 89 18.98 0.05 5.66
CA SER A 89 18.85 1.50 5.48
C SER A 89 18.54 2.25 6.77
N GLN A 90 18.02 1.57 7.80
CA GLN A 90 17.57 2.14 9.07
C GLN A 90 16.54 3.26 8.89
N THR A 91 15.71 3.16 7.85
CA THR A 91 14.66 4.11 7.55
C THR A 91 13.31 3.59 8.04
N ALA A 92 12.55 4.46 8.71
CA ALA A 92 11.19 4.16 9.13
C ALA A 92 10.20 4.98 8.29
N ASN A 93 9.24 4.30 7.71
CA ASN A 93 8.18 4.93 6.94
C ASN A 93 6.83 4.65 7.61
N ILE A 94 6.00 5.66 7.70
CA ILE A 94 4.64 5.54 8.19
C ILE A 94 3.68 6.14 7.17
N GLY A 95 2.46 5.66 7.15
CA GLY A 95 1.51 6.24 6.22
C GLY A 95 0.08 5.77 6.41
N LEU A 96 -0.74 6.32 5.57
CA LEU A 96 -2.15 5.99 5.44
C LEU A 96 -2.44 5.59 4.01
N GLY A 97 -3.38 4.69 3.84
CA GLY A 97 -3.81 4.28 2.53
C GLY A 97 -5.26 3.85 2.50
N ARG A 98 -5.73 3.61 1.30
CA ARG A 98 -7.04 3.05 1.07
C ARG A 98 -6.95 1.95 0.02
N THR A 99 -7.63 0.85 0.26
CA THR A 99 -7.66 -0.29 -0.64
C THR A 99 -8.93 -0.28 -1.48
N TYR A 100 -8.78 -0.42 -2.78
CA TYR A 100 -9.87 -0.62 -3.74
C TYR A 100 -9.70 -2.00 -4.37
N GLY A 101 -10.70 -2.86 -4.23
CA GLY A 101 -10.72 -4.16 -4.89
C GLY A 101 -11.04 -4.01 -6.38
N TRP A 102 -10.29 -4.72 -7.21
CA TRP A 102 -10.58 -4.88 -8.63
C TRP A 102 -10.67 -6.38 -8.95
N GLY A 103 -11.88 -6.92 -8.83
CA GLY A 103 -12.11 -8.35 -8.91
C GLY A 103 -11.73 -9.06 -7.60
N GLU A 104 -11.56 -10.36 -7.66
CA GLU A 104 -11.34 -11.20 -6.47
C GLU A 104 -9.88 -11.21 -5.99
N HIS A 105 -8.93 -10.97 -6.87
CA HIS A 105 -7.50 -11.17 -6.58
C HIS A 105 -6.63 -9.94 -6.77
N VAL A 106 -7.19 -8.82 -7.20
CA VAL A 106 -6.41 -7.60 -7.47
C VAL A 106 -6.90 -6.46 -6.60
N GLN A 107 -5.97 -5.73 -6.02
CA GLN A 107 -6.26 -4.51 -5.25
C GLN A 107 -5.39 -3.36 -5.72
N ILE A 108 -5.97 -2.17 -5.71
CA ILE A 108 -5.28 -0.91 -5.98
C ILE A 108 -5.27 -0.10 -4.68
N GLU A 109 -4.10 0.35 -4.26
CA GLU A 109 -3.92 1.07 -3.01
C GLU A 109 -3.22 2.41 -3.22
N PRO A 110 -3.94 3.52 -3.29
CA PRO A 110 -3.34 4.82 -3.09
C PRO A 110 -2.86 4.97 -1.65
N ARG A 111 -1.64 5.45 -1.47
CA ARG A 111 -1.00 5.64 -0.17
C ARG A 111 -0.39 7.03 -0.06
N LEU A 112 -0.51 7.59 1.13
CA LEU A 112 0.23 8.77 1.57
C LEU A 112 1.30 8.29 2.56
N THR A 113 2.56 8.49 2.23
CA THR A 113 3.68 7.97 3.01
C THR A 113 4.56 9.10 3.48
N LEU A 114 4.87 9.12 4.77
CA LEU A 114 5.93 9.91 5.35
C LEU A 114 7.19 9.04 5.41
N SER A 115 8.10 9.27 4.50
CA SER A 115 9.37 8.54 4.42
C SER A 115 10.34 9.08 5.43
N ASP A 116 11.17 8.20 5.98
CA ASP A 116 12.21 8.53 6.93
C ASP A 116 11.69 9.33 8.14
N ALA A 117 10.57 8.86 8.70
CA ALA A 117 9.78 9.57 9.70
C ALA A 117 10.54 9.92 10.99
N LEU A 118 11.62 9.19 11.28
CA LEU A 118 12.45 9.37 12.49
C LEU A 118 13.60 10.37 12.31
N ASN A 119 13.88 10.79 11.08
CA ASN A 119 15.00 11.68 10.74
C ASN A 119 14.51 13.05 10.26
N ASP A 120 15.42 14.02 10.22
CA ASP A 120 15.12 15.38 9.72
C ASP A 120 14.91 15.40 8.19
N SER A 121 15.35 14.39 7.48
CA SER A 121 15.19 14.23 6.03
C SER A 121 13.84 13.63 5.61
N ARG A 122 12.85 13.64 6.52
CA ARG A 122 11.50 13.13 6.22
C ARG A 122 10.86 13.81 5.02
N ASP A 123 10.23 13.01 4.20
CA ASP A 123 9.54 13.46 2.99
C ASP A 123 8.15 12.85 2.91
N LEU A 124 7.20 13.64 2.42
CA LEU A 124 5.81 13.23 2.23
C LEU A 124 5.58 12.90 0.76
N GLY A 125 5.23 11.66 0.47
CA GLY A 125 5.00 11.18 -0.88
C GLY A 125 3.63 10.54 -1.08
N LEU A 126 3.15 10.58 -2.31
CA LEU A 126 1.97 9.85 -2.76
C LEU A 126 2.43 8.69 -3.64
N SER A 127 1.83 7.53 -3.45
CA SER A 127 2.07 6.35 -4.28
C SER A 127 0.79 5.57 -4.53
N ILE A 128 0.78 4.80 -5.61
CA ILE A 128 -0.29 3.85 -5.91
C ILE A 128 0.35 2.48 -6.02
N HIS A 129 -0.13 1.54 -5.23
CA HIS A 129 0.33 0.16 -5.22
C HIS A 129 -0.70 -0.75 -5.88
N LEU A 130 -0.20 -1.72 -6.61
CA LEU A 130 -0.99 -2.80 -7.18
C LEU A 130 -0.64 -4.09 -6.44
N ASN A 131 -1.64 -4.74 -5.89
CA ASN A 131 -1.45 -5.93 -5.06
C ASN A 131 -2.24 -7.11 -5.62
N LEU A 132 -1.69 -8.29 -5.44
CA LEU A 132 -2.37 -9.57 -5.66
C LEU A 132 -2.74 -10.18 -4.31
N ILE A 133 -3.92 -10.78 -4.24
CA ILE A 133 -4.46 -11.40 -3.02
C ILE A 133 -4.71 -12.87 -3.26
N PHE A 134 -4.30 -13.64 -2.29
CA PHE A 134 -4.46 -15.08 -2.26
C PHE A 134 -5.13 -15.57 -0.98
#